data_51942ce1d2dcdc11929b237fb8b64005
#
_entry.id   51942ce1d2dcdc11929b237fb8b64005
#
_cell.length_a   1.000
_cell.length_b   1.000
_cell.length_c   1.000
_cell.angle_alpha   90.00
_cell.angle_beta   90.00
_cell.angle_gamma   90.00
#
_symmetry.space_group_name_H-M   'P 1'
#
loop_
_entity.id
_entity.type
_entity.pdbx_description
1 polymer ?
#
loop_
_entity_poly.entity_id
_entity_poly.type
_entity_poly.pdbx_seq_one_letter_code
_entity_poly.pdbx_strand_id
1 'polypeptide(L)'
;DCIGTSMRHRCNSVTNFELMPQPPMERAADNPWPQWPRVFGIDYGHAEVRAATGKDPRVYSVMTKELIGDDEGNVKALVTQDVEMTSSGPKAIEGSEREAVGGTGGPPPAPWAWRRCS
;
A
#
# COMPACT_ATOMS: atom_id res chain seq x y z
N ASP A 1 9.18 9.95 -0.16
CA ASP A 1 9.63 10.79 -1.30
C ASP A 1 9.03 10.34 -2.63
N CYS A 2 9.06 9.05 -2.97
CA CYS A 2 8.48 8.53 -4.20
C CYS A 2 6.99 8.83 -4.34
N ILE A 3 6.25 8.76 -3.25
CA ILE A 3 4.81 9.04 -3.22
C ILE A 3 4.54 10.50 -3.57
N GLY A 4 5.21 11.43 -2.90
CA GLY A 4 5.10 12.86 -3.18
C GLY A 4 5.55 13.22 -4.60
N THR A 5 6.64 12.63 -5.05
CA THR A 5 7.14 12.82 -6.43
C THR A 5 6.13 12.34 -7.45
N SER A 6 5.52 11.17 -7.27
CA SER A 6 4.48 10.64 -8.14
C SER A 6 3.28 11.58 -8.24
N MET A 7 2.85 12.15 -7.12
CA MET A 7 1.77 13.14 -7.10
C MET A 7 2.11 14.43 -7.85
N ARG A 8 3.33 14.91 -7.72
CA ARG A 8 3.82 16.10 -8.44
C ARG A 8 3.92 15.87 -9.94
N HIS A 9 4.18 14.63 -10.35
CA HIS A 9 4.11 14.19 -11.75
C HIS A 9 2.68 13.97 -12.24
N ARG A 10 1.67 14.36 -11.46
CA ARG A 10 0.25 14.29 -11.82
C ARG A 10 -0.24 12.87 -12.16
N CYS A 11 0.19 11.87 -11.42
CA CYS A 11 -0.37 10.54 -11.56
C CYS A 11 -1.86 10.51 -11.16
N ASN A 12 -2.61 9.62 -11.75
CA ASN A 12 -4.06 9.49 -11.50
C ASN A 12 -4.35 8.98 -10.09
N SER A 13 -3.49 8.11 -9.57
CA SER A 13 -3.61 7.58 -8.22
C SER A 13 -2.28 7.05 -7.73
N VAL A 14 -2.11 6.99 -6.42
CA VAL A 14 -0.97 6.38 -5.76
C VAL A 14 -1.49 5.40 -4.71
N THR A 15 -0.93 4.20 -4.71
CA THR A 15 -1.18 3.21 -3.66
C THR A 15 0.15 2.70 -3.14
N ASN A 16 0.30 2.70 -1.83
CA ASN A 16 1.48 2.19 -1.13
C ASN A 16 1.10 0.93 -0.36
N PHE A 17 1.66 -0.21 -0.75
CA PHE A 17 1.45 -1.48 -0.04
C PHE A 17 2.45 -1.60 1.10
N GLU A 18 1.94 -1.86 2.29
CA GLU A 18 2.71 -2.00 3.51
C GLU A 18 2.54 -3.41 4.09
N LEU A 19 3.66 -4.09 4.31
CA LEU A 19 3.66 -5.45 4.87
C LEU A 19 3.15 -5.48 6.31
N MET A 20 3.55 -4.49 7.09
CA MET A 20 3.19 -4.40 8.50
C MET A 20 1.74 -3.96 8.69
N PRO A 21 1.08 -4.37 9.78
CA PRO A 21 -0.24 -3.86 10.11
C PRO A 21 -0.19 -2.37 10.47
N GLN A 22 -1.32 -1.71 10.35
CA GLN A 22 -1.43 -0.31 10.74
C GLN A 22 -1.07 -0.13 12.22
N PRO A 23 -0.13 0.78 12.56
CA PRO A 23 0.19 1.07 13.94
C PRO A 23 -1.01 1.67 14.69
N PRO A 24 -1.10 1.49 16.02
CA PRO A 24 -2.16 2.08 16.81
C PRO A 24 -2.06 3.61 16.84
N MET A 25 -3.17 4.29 17.05
CA MET A 25 -3.22 5.75 17.13
C MET A 25 -2.52 6.29 18.38
N GLU A 26 -2.45 5.50 19.43
CA GLU A 26 -1.80 5.82 20.70
C GLU A 26 -0.80 4.74 21.07
N ARG A 27 0.08 5.04 22.03
CA ARG A 27 1.05 4.06 22.52
C ARG A 27 0.33 2.85 23.12
N ALA A 28 0.72 1.65 22.68
CA ALA A 28 0.26 0.41 23.27
C ALA A 28 0.91 0.16 24.63
N ALA A 29 0.34 -0.73 25.42
CA ALA A 29 0.86 -1.08 26.74
C ALA A 29 2.28 -1.67 26.70
N ASP A 30 2.64 -2.33 25.61
CA ASP A 30 3.98 -2.89 25.35
C ASP A 30 4.97 -1.88 24.74
N ASN A 31 4.55 -0.62 24.61
CA ASN A 31 5.38 0.47 24.07
C ASN A 31 5.34 1.72 24.97
N PRO A 32 5.74 1.61 26.26
CA PRO A 32 5.71 2.74 27.17
C PRO A 32 6.86 3.72 26.91
N TRP A 33 6.69 4.96 27.38
CA TRP A 33 7.78 5.92 27.49
C TRP A 33 8.92 5.34 28.35
N PRO A 34 10.22 5.52 28.03
CA PRO A 34 10.79 6.37 26.98
C PRO A 34 11.10 5.67 25.64
N GLN A 35 10.52 4.52 25.37
CA GLN A 35 10.73 3.83 24.10
C GLN A 35 10.27 4.68 22.91
N TRP A 36 10.86 4.42 21.74
CA TRP A 36 10.42 5.05 20.50
C TRP A 36 8.93 4.75 20.25
N PRO A 37 8.10 5.76 19.97
CA PRO A 37 6.67 5.53 19.80
C PRO A 37 6.38 4.75 18.51
N ARG A 38 5.76 3.58 18.66
CA ARG A 38 5.24 2.77 17.56
C ARG A 38 3.78 3.10 17.33
N VAL A 39 3.53 4.34 16.88
CA VAL A 39 2.19 4.86 16.66
C VAL A 39 2.00 5.26 15.20
N PHE A 40 0.73 5.38 14.80
CA PHE A 40 0.37 5.81 13.46
C PHE A 40 0.91 7.22 13.19
N GLY A 41 1.71 7.34 12.17
CA GLY A 41 2.26 8.62 11.71
C GLY A 41 1.93 8.86 10.25
N ILE A 42 1.81 10.13 9.89
CA ILE A 42 1.62 10.55 8.50
C ILE A 42 2.84 11.35 8.09
N ASP A 43 3.61 10.83 7.15
CA ASP A 43 4.73 11.54 6.56
C ASP A 43 4.23 12.57 5.55
N TYR A 44 5.08 13.54 5.19
CA TYR A 44 4.71 14.62 4.26
C TYR A 44 4.18 14.11 2.91
N GLY A 45 4.77 13.04 2.37
CA GLY A 45 4.31 12.42 1.12
C GLY A 45 2.91 11.84 1.22
N HIS A 46 2.59 11.16 2.32
CA HIS A 46 1.26 10.64 2.60
C HIS A 46 0.25 11.76 2.81
N ALA A 47 0.65 12.82 3.51
CA ALA A 47 -0.21 13.99 3.73
C ALA A 47 -0.53 14.71 2.42
N GLU A 48 0.43 14.83 1.52
CA GLU A 48 0.26 15.43 0.20
C GLU A 48 -0.76 14.66 -0.65
N VAL A 49 -0.65 13.33 -0.70
CA VAL A 49 -1.62 12.48 -1.41
C VAL A 49 -3.00 12.56 -0.78
N ARG A 50 -3.09 12.52 0.53
CA ARG A 50 -4.35 12.65 1.26
C ARG A 50 -5.05 13.97 0.98
N ALA A 51 -4.29 15.07 0.93
CA ALA A 51 -4.82 16.39 0.59
C ALA A 51 -5.33 16.45 -0.85
N ALA A 52 -4.64 15.82 -1.80
CA ALA A 52 -5.00 15.82 -3.21
C ALA A 52 -6.15 14.86 -3.56
N THR A 53 -6.22 13.70 -2.93
CA THR A 53 -7.16 12.63 -3.27
C THR A 53 -8.24 12.39 -2.21
N GLY A 54 -8.09 12.92 -1.01
CA GLY A 54 -8.99 12.69 0.12
C GLY A 54 -8.77 11.37 0.84
N LYS A 55 -7.77 10.57 0.44
CA LYS A 55 -7.49 9.25 1.02
C LYS A 55 -6.00 9.07 1.31
N ASP A 56 -5.72 8.36 2.40
CA ASP A 56 -4.36 7.88 2.68
C ASP A 56 -3.97 6.83 1.62
N PRO A 57 -2.79 6.94 0.99
CA PRO A 57 -2.37 6.01 -0.06
C PRO A 57 -1.96 4.63 0.46
N ARG A 58 -1.84 4.45 1.78
CA ARG A 58 -1.31 3.23 2.37
C ARG A 58 -2.36 2.14 2.50
N VAL A 59 -1.98 0.92 2.13
CA VAL A 59 -2.75 -0.30 2.36
C VAL A 59 -1.88 -1.23 3.22
N TYR A 60 -2.37 -1.58 4.39
CA TYR A 60 -1.61 -2.33 5.40
C TYR A 60 -1.85 -3.83 5.30
N SER A 61 -0.92 -4.59 5.89
CA SER A 61 -1.00 -6.06 5.98
C SER A 61 -1.12 -6.75 4.62
N VAL A 62 -0.36 -6.28 3.64
CA VAL A 62 -0.37 -6.80 2.26
C VAL A 62 1.05 -7.10 1.81
N MET A 63 1.25 -8.25 1.21
CA MET A 63 2.52 -8.59 0.55
C MET A 63 2.31 -8.83 -0.94
N THR A 64 3.35 -8.58 -1.71
CA THR A 64 3.39 -8.92 -3.12
C THR A 64 3.73 -10.40 -3.27
N LYS A 65 2.89 -11.13 -3.99
CA LYS A 65 3.13 -12.54 -4.31
C LYS A 65 3.82 -12.68 -5.66
N GLU A 66 3.31 -12.02 -6.68
CA GLU A 66 3.75 -12.17 -8.05
C GLU A 66 3.54 -10.88 -8.85
N LEU A 67 4.39 -10.67 -9.84
CA LEU A 67 4.23 -9.63 -10.85
C LEU A 67 3.82 -10.28 -12.17
N ILE A 68 2.70 -9.80 -12.74
CA ILE A 68 2.21 -10.30 -14.03
C ILE A 68 2.65 -9.33 -15.11
N GLY A 69 3.38 -9.86 -16.10
CA GLY A 69 3.81 -9.12 -17.29
C GLY A 69 2.81 -9.20 -18.43
N ASP A 70 2.90 -8.28 -19.37
CA ASP A 70 2.25 -8.37 -20.67
C ASP A 70 3.19 -9.01 -21.72
N ASP A 71 2.70 -9.18 -22.95
CA ASP A 71 3.46 -9.77 -24.04
C ASP A 71 4.67 -8.91 -24.49
N GLU A 72 4.71 -7.64 -24.08
CA GLU A 72 5.77 -6.69 -24.39
C GLU A 72 6.84 -6.58 -23.28
N GLY A 73 6.69 -7.35 -22.20
CA GLY A 73 7.61 -7.32 -21.07
C GLY A 73 7.35 -6.21 -20.05
N ASN A 74 6.21 -5.54 -20.12
CA ASN A 74 5.81 -4.54 -19.13
C ASN A 74 5.00 -5.17 -18.00
N VAL A 75 5.04 -4.59 -16.81
CA VAL A 75 4.20 -5.01 -15.69
C VAL A 75 2.74 -4.62 -15.96
N LYS A 76 1.88 -5.61 -16.04
CA LYS A 76 0.44 -5.46 -16.26
C LYS A 76 -0.34 -5.43 -14.96
N ALA A 77 0.00 -6.31 -14.04
CA ALA A 77 -0.70 -6.48 -12.79
C ALA A 77 0.24 -6.95 -11.67
N LEU A 78 -0.20 -6.75 -10.46
CA LEU A 78 0.47 -7.19 -9.24
C LEU A 78 -0.49 -8.11 -8.48
N VAL A 79 -0.06 -9.32 -8.20
CA VAL A 79 -0.80 -10.22 -7.32
C VAL A 79 -0.37 -9.94 -5.89
N THR A 80 -1.32 -9.53 -5.07
CA THR A 80 -1.12 -9.25 -3.65
C THR A 80 -1.84 -10.28 -2.81
N GLN A 81 -1.37 -10.45 -1.59
CA GLN A 81 -1.91 -11.40 -0.64
C GLN A 81 -1.94 -10.74 0.74
N ASP A 82 -3.06 -10.90 1.44
CA ASP A 82 -3.16 -10.38 2.81
C ASP A 82 -2.24 -11.19 3.73
N VAL A 83 -1.66 -10.54 4.72
CA VAL A 83 -0.79 -11.17 5.71
C VAL A 83 -1.31 -10.97 7.11
N GLU A 84 -1.05 -11.97 7.95
CA GLU A 84 -1.31 -11.93 9.38
C GLU A 84 0.01 -11.96 10.14
N MET A 85 0.13 -11.14 11.17
CA MET A 85 1.31 -11.13 12.03
C MET A 85 1.22 -12.28 13.02
N THR A 86 2.19 -13.17 12.97
CA THR A 86 2.35 -14.28 13.91
C THR A 86 3.60 -14.10 14.74
N SER A 87 3.76 -14.91 15.79
CA SER A 87 4.98 -14.91 16.63
C SER A 87 6.26 -15.22 15.84
N SER A 88 6.16 -15.87 14.69
CA SER A 88 7.28 -16.18 13.79
C SER A 88 7.45 -15.17 12.66
N GLY A 89 6.63 -14.12 12.60
CA GLY A 89 6.67 -13.08 11.57
C GLY A 89 5.39 -13.00 10.73
N PRO A 90 5.38 -12.22 9.65
CA PRO A 90 4.22 -12.12 8.78
C PRO A 90 3.98 -13.45 8.04
N LYS A 91 2.73 -13.91 8.07
CA LYS A 91 2.29 -15.13 7.38
C LYS A 91 1.19 -14.79 6.40
N ALA A 92 1.36 -15.23 5.16
CA ALA A 92 0.34 -15.04 4.13
C ALA A 92 -0.94 -15.82 4.44
N ILE A 93 -2.08 -15.17 4.24
CA ILE A 93 -3.39 -15.79 4.38
C ILE A 93 -3.75 -16.46 3.06
N GLU A 94 -3.92 -17.77 3.07
CA GLU A 94 -4.33 -18.52 1.89
C GLU A 94 -5.73 -18.10 1.43
N GLY A 95 -5.91 -17.97 0.11
CA GLY A 95 -7.18 -17.57 -0.48
C GLY A 95 -7.49 -16.08 -0.44
N SER A 96 -6.57 -15.25 0.08
CA SER A 96 -6.70 -13.78 0.07
C SER A 96 -6.04 -13.12 -1.13
N GLU A 97 -5.66 -13.89 -2.13
CA GLU A 97 -4.97 -13.38 -3.31
C GLU A 97 -5.85 -12.42 -4.10
N ARG A 98 -5.29 -11.26 -4.46
CA ARG A 98 -5.97 -10.23 -5.22
C ARG A 98 -5.06 -9.69 -6.30
N GLU A 99 -5.64 -9.38 -7.44
CA GLU A 99 -4.93 -8.77 -8.56
C GLU A 99 -5.14 -7.26 -8.59
N ALA A 100 -4.04 -6.52 -8.42
CA ALA A 100 -4.02 -5.08 -8.60
C ALA A 100 -3.60 -4.78 -10.04
N VAL A 101 -4.54 -4.32 -10.85
CA VAL A 101 -4.30 -4.02 -12.27
C VAL A 101 -3.89 -2.57 -12.43
N GLY A 102 -2.73 -2.34 -13.07
CA GLY A 102 -2.31 -1.04 -13.55
C GLY A 102 -2.75 -0.84 -14.98
N GLY A 103 -3.65 0.09 -15.24
CA GLY A 103 -4.03 0.32 -16.62
C GLY A 103 -5.22 1.23 -16.88
N THR A 104 -5.32 1.62 -18.12
CA THR A 104 -6.40 2.44 -18.69
C THR A 104 -7.54 1.53 -19.16
N GLY A 105 -8.78 1.77 -18.68
CA GLY A 105 -9.98 1.33 -19.37
C GLY A 105 -10.59 -0.01 -18.98
N GLY A 106 -10.52 -0.41 -17.72
CA GLY A 106 -11.31 -1.51 -17.17
C GLY A 106 -12.45 -1.05 -16.26
N PRO A 107 -13.32 -1.96 -15.77
CA PRO A 107 -14.32 -1.64 -14.75
C PRO A 107 -13.62 -1.02 -13.53
N PRO A 108 -14.32 -0.23 -12.70
CA PRO A 108 -13.71 0.47 -11.58
C PRO A 108 -12.89 -0.53 -10.75
N PRO A 109 -11.61 -0.27 -10.60
CA PRO A 109 -10.73 -1.19 -9.90
C PRO A 109 -11.15 -1.29 -8.43
N ALA A 110 -10.78 -2.40 -7.81
CA ALA A 110 -10.80 -2.50 -6.36
C ALA A 110 -10.19 -1.23 -5.73
N PRO A 111 -10.61 -0.81 -4.52
CA PRO A 111 -10.23 0.48 -3.95
C PRO A 111 -8.71 0.73 -3.83
N TRP A 112 -7.89 -0.25 -4.13
CA TRP A 112 -6.43 -0.18 -4.05
C TRP A 112 -5.71 -0.47 -5.38
N ALA A 113 -6.39 -0.43 -6.52
CA ALA A 113 -5.73 -0.60 -7.82
C ALA A 113 -4.85 0.60 -8.16
N TRP A 114 -3.60 0.36 -8.53
CA TRP A 114 -2.68 1.39 -8.96
C TRP A 114 -2.83 1.69 -10.45
N ARG A 115 -2.62 2.94 -10.82
CA ARG A 115 -2.56 3.33 -12.23
C ARG A 115 -1.15 3.82 -12.56
N ARG A 116 -0.72 3.49 -13.76
CA ARG A 116 0.55 4.00 -14.28
C ARG A 116 0.50 5.53 -14.35
N CYS A 117 1.54 6.19 -13.86
CA CYS A 117 1.78 7.58 -14.21
C CYS A 117 2.14 7.63 -15.68
N SER A 118 1.32 8.31 -16.44
CA SER A 118 1.60 8.57 -17.86
C SER A 118 2.39 9.86 -18.02
#